data_6f756ebfff03934d0e8d64bd133781a3
#
_entry.id   6f756ebfff03934d0e8d64bd133781a3
#
_cell.length_a   1.000
_cell.length_b   1.000
_cell.length_c   1.000
_cell.angle_alpha   90.00
_cell.angle_beta   90.00
_cell.angle_gamma   90.00
#
_symmetry.space_group_name_H-M   'P 1'
#
loop_
_entity.id
_entity.type
_entity.pdbx_description
1 polymer ?
#
loop_
_entity_poly.entity_id
_entity_poly.type
_entity_poly.pdbx_seq_one_letter_code
_entity_poly.pdbx_strand_id
1 'polypeptide(L)'
;MKAGIVGLPNVGKSTLFNCLTNSKAQSANFPFCTIEPNVGVVNIPDTRLNRIVELIEPEKVVPNTVDIVDIAGLVKGASKGEGLGNQFLSNIRETNAIIHVLRCYQNENITHVEGSVDPLRDKEIVDFELQLKDLESLEKRKEKIIKHLKIGGNEYKKEFVFVEQLIEHLKKGLSLRNFNIDSESYEKYLKPLSLLTLKPVLYVCNIDEKLINNNDQ
;
A
#
# COMPACT_ATOMS: atom_id res chain seq x y z
N MET A 1 -11.52 2.41 8.54
CA MET A 1 -10.23 2.64 7.85
C MET A 1 -9.77 1.30 7.31
N LYS A 2 -9.25 1.25 6.07
CA LYS A 2 -8.82 0.02 5.41
C LYS A 2 -7.32 0.11 5.11
N ALA A 3 -6.49 -0.83 5.61
CA ALA A 3 -5.04 -0.86 5.37
C ALA A 3 -4.66 -2.15 4.61
N GLY A 4 -3.86 -2.03 3.56
CA GLY A 4 -3.42 -3.16 2.74
C GLY A 4 -2.01 -3.59 3.09
N ILE A 5 -1.82 -4.88 3.36
CA ILE A 5 -0.49 -5.46 3.53
C ILE A 5 0.08 -5.76 2.15
N VAL A 6 1.24 -5.16 1.85
CA VAL A 6 1.97 -5.35 0.58
C VAL A 6 3.41 -5.78 0.83
N GLY A 7 4.07 -6.27 -0.20
CA GLY A 7 5.47 -6.68 -0.21
C GLY A 7 5.71 -7.80 -1.20
N LEU A 8 6.96 -8.17 -1.41
CA LEU A 8 7.34 -9.29 -2.29
C LEU A 8 6.79 -10.63 -1.77
N PRO A 9 6.73 -11.68 -2.59
CA PRO A 9 6.43 -13.03 -2.11
C PRO A 9 7.37 -13.50 -0.99
N ASN A 10 6.87 -14.32 -0.09
CA ASN A 10 7.63 -14.98 0.99
C ASN A 10 8.32 -14.04 2.00
N VAL A 11 7.83 -12.79 2.15
CA VAL A 11 8.36 -11.84 3.15
C VAL A 11 7.64 -11.91 4.52
N GLY A 12 6.56 -12.71 4.63
CA GLY A 12 5.79 -12.88 5.87
C GLY A 12 4.46 -12.12 5.95
N LYS A 13 3.90 -11.65 4.82
CA LYS A 13 2.63 -10.90 4.79
C LYS A 13 1.46 -11.64 5.43
N SER A 14 1.17 -12.86 4.97
CA SER A 14 0.06 -13.65 5.50
C SER A 14 0.29 -14.10 6.95
N THR A 15 1.55 -14.24 7.36
CA THR A 15 1.89 -14.46 8.77
C THR A 15 1.51 -13.25 9.62
N LEU A 16 1.90 -12.05 9.20
CA LEU A 16 1.53 -10.81 9.86
C LEU A 16 -0.01 -10.63 9.90
N PHE A 17 -0.69 -10.88 8.78
CA PHE A 17 -2.14 -10.84 8.70
C PHE A 17 -2.80 -11.78 9.71
N ASN A 18 -2.34 -13.04 9.78
CA ASN A 18 -2.86 -14.02 10.72
C ASN A 18 -2.66 -13.62 12.17
N CYS A 19 -1.48 -13.07 12.50
CA CYS A 19 -1.18 -12.58 13.84
C CYS A 19 -2.09 -11.41 14.25
N LEU A 20 -2.37 -10.48 13.33
CA LEU A 20 -3.20 -9.31 13.60
C LEU A 20 -4.69 -9.64 13.71
N THR A 21 -5.18 -10.57 12.88
CA THR A 21 -6.61 -10.86 12.75
C THR A 21 -7.09 -12.06 13.55
N ASN A 22 -6.17 -12.78 14.23
CA ASN A 22 -6.43 -14.08 14.86
C ASN A 22 -7.08 -15.11 13.91
N SER A 23 -6.86 -14.96 12.61
CA SER A 23 -7.40 -15.83 11.57
C SER A 23 -6.33 -16.80 11.06
N LYS A 24 -6.77 -17.92 10.42
CA LYS A 24 -5.88 -18.87 9.77
C LYS A 24 -5.94 -18.68 8.24
N ALA A 25 -5.45 -17.57 7.72
CA ALA A 25 -5.22 -17.47 6.28
C ALA A 25 -4.10 -18.44 5.88
N GLN A 26 -4.31 -19.18 4.79
CA GLN A 26 -3.31 -20.15 4.31
C GLN A 26 -2.05 -19.40 3.84
N SER A 27 -0.95 -19.56 4.58
CA SER A 27 0.37 -19.12 4.13
C SER A 27 0.94 -20.22 3.21
N ALA A 28 0.76 -20.08 1.90
CA ALA A 28 1.39 -20.96 0.92
C ALA A 28 2.65 -20.30 0.34
N ASN A 29 3.72 -21.09 0.21
CA ASN A 29 5.02 -20.64 -0.31
C ASN A 29 5.03 -20.45 -1.85
N PHE A 30 3.86 -20.44 -2.49
CA PHE A 30 3.76 -20.26 -3.94
C PHE A 30 3.36 -18.82 -4.30
N PRO A 31 4.00 -18.25 -5.31
CA PRO A 31 3.56 -16.97 -5.88
C PRO A 31 2.11 -17.09 -6.37
N PHE A 32 1.27 -16.07 -6.10
CA PHE A 32 -0.11 -15.97 -6.60
C PHE A 32 -1.14 -16.92 -6.00
N CYS A 33 -0.98 -17.39 -4.76
CA CYS A 33 -1.92 -18.32 -4.13
C CYS A 33 -3.31 -17.74 -3.83
N THR A 34 -3.48 -16.43 -3.79
CA THR A 34 -4.74 -15.78 -3.44
C THR A 34 -5.20 -14.85 -4.55
N ILE A 35 -6.30 -15.19 -5.23
CA ILE A 35 -6.94 -14.35 -6.25
C ILE A 35 -7.81 -13.28 -5.57
N GLU A 36 -8.52 -13.65 -4.50
CA GLU A 36 -9.30 -12.71 -3.67
C GLU A 36 -8.52 -12.33 -2.41
N PRO A 37 -8.46 -11.03 -2.05
CA PRO A 37 -7.76 -10.60 -0.86
C PRO A 37 -8.51 -11.04 0.41
N ASN A 38 -7.79 -11.60 1.38
CA ASN A 38 -8.36 -11.85 2.70
C ASN A 38 -8.56 -10.52 3.44
N VAL A 39 -9.72 -10.31 4.02
CA VAL A 39 -10.04 -9.13 4.83
C VAL A 39 -10.28 -9.57 6.26
N GLY A 40 -9.58 -8.95 7.20
CA GLY A 40 -9.75 -9.15 8.62
C GLY A 40 -10.03 -7.83 9.34
N VAL A 41 -10.90 -7.87 10.34
CA VAL A 41 -11.22 -6.71 11.16
C VAL A 41 -10.45 -6.80 12.46
N VAL A 42 -9.72 -5.74 12.80
CA VAL A 42 -8.88 -5.68 14.00
C VAL A 42 -9.35 -4.53 14.88
N ASN A 43 -9.57 -4.81 16.17
CA ASN A 43 -9.87 -3.78 17.15
C ASN A 43 -8.64 -2.92 17.43
N ILE A 44 -8.82 -1.60 17.47
CA ILE A 44 -7.76 -0.67 17.85
C ILE A 44 -7.71 -0.59 19.37
N PRO A 45 -6.59 -0.96 20.03
CA PRO A 45 -6.42 -0.74 21.45
C PRO A 45 -6.44 0.75 21.78
N ASP A 46 -7.30 1.17 22.71
CA ASP A 46 -7.37 2.55 23.18
C ASP A 46 -7.44 2.57 24.72
N THR A 47 -6.34 2.98 25.35
CA THR A 47 -6.26 3.07 26.80
C THR A 47 -7.24 4.08 27.40
N ARG A 48 -7.62 5.10 26.64
CA ARG A 48 -8.63 6.09 27.08
C ARG A 48 -10.02 5.46 27.14
N LEU A 49 -10.35 4.63 26.16
CA LEU A 49 -11.60 3.88 26.15
C LEU A 49 -11.66 2.94 27.36
N ASN A 50 -10.59 2.19 27.63
CA ASN A 50 -10.51 1.27 28.78
C ASN A 50 -10.74 2.02 30.09
N ARG A 51 -10.13 3.20 30.26
CA ARG A 51 -10.30 4.02 31.45
C ARG A 51 -11.72 4.57 31.62
N ILE A 52 -12.37 4.93 30.53
CA ILE A 52 -13.77 5.36 30.55
C ILE A 52 -14.69 4.18 30.94
N VAL A 53 -14.42 3.00 30.41
CA VAL A 53 -15.17 1.77 30.73
C VAL A 53 -15.10 1.44 32.21
N GLU A 54 -13.89 1.53 32.80
CA GLU A 54 -13.68 1.33 34.25
C GLU A 54 -14.46 2.31 35.12
N LEU A 55 -14.66 3.55 34.64
CA LEU A 55 -15.36 4.60 35.42
C LEU A 55 -16.88 4.53 35.30
N ILE A 56 -17.40 4.10 34.14
CA ILE A 56 -18.83 4.21 33.82
C ILE A 56 -19.53 2.85 33.89
N GLU A 57 -18.77 1.74 33.75
CA GLU A 57 -19.26 0.36 33.71
C GLU A 57 -20.45 0.20 32.72
N PRO A 58 -20.25 0.52 31.42
CA PRO A 58 -21.33 0.53 30.44
C PRO A 58 -21.79 -0.90 30.12
N GLU A 59 -23.05 -1.07 29.74
CA GLU A 59 -23.58 -2.36 29.32
C GLU A 59 -22.90 -2.91 28.04
N LYS A 60 -22.39 -2.02 27.19
CA LYS A 60 -21.75 -2.40 25.92
C LYS A 60 -20.57 -1.48 25.58
N VAL A 61 -19.45 -2.09 25.19
CA VAL A 61 -18.26 -1.38 24.69
C VAL A 61 -18.06 -1.72 23.22
N VAL A 62 -17.94 -0.70 22.38
CA VAL A 62 -17.67 -0.87 20.94
C VAL A 62 -16.36 -0.17 20.61
N PRO A 63 -15.25 -0.91 20.50
CA PRO A 63 -13.95 -0.35 20.11
C PRO A 63 -13.98 0.10 18.65
N ASN A 64 -13.11 1.05 18.32
CA ASN A 64 -12.87 1.39 16.92
C ASN A 64 -12.09 0.26 16.23
N THR A 65 -12.30 0.09 14.91
CA THR A 65 -11.70 -1.00 14.13
C THR A 65 -10.94 -0.52 12.91
N VAL A 66 -9.99 -1.34 12.49
CA VAL A 66 -9.29 -1.23 11.20
C VAL A 66 -9.50 -2.51 10.41
N ASP A 67 -9.85 -2.37 9.13
CA ASP A 67 -9.88 -3.49 8.20
C ASP A 67 -8.47 -3.69 7.65
N ILE A 68 -7.91 -4.86 7.85
CA ILE A 68 -6.62 -5.27 7.29
C ILE A 68 -6.88 -6.18 6.10
N VAL A 69 -6.19 -5.92 4.99
CA VAL A 69 -6.33 -6.67 3.74
C VAL A 69 -5.00 -7.33 3.43
N ASP A 70 -4.97 -8.68 3.38
CA ASP A 70 -3.81 -9.42 2.89
C ASP A 70 -3.83 -9.40 1.35
N ILE A 71 -2.98 -8.57 0.77
CA ILE A 71 -2.87 -8.45 -0.67
C ILE A 71 -1.75 -9.40 -1.15
N ALA A 72 -2.00 -10.19 -2.18
CA ALA A 72 -1.03 -11.13 -2.74
C ALA A 72 0.33 -10.45 -3.03
N GLY A 73 1.44 -11.22 -3.04
CA GLY A 73 2.77 -10.65 -3.21
C GLY A 73 2.94 -9.91 -4.55
N LEU A 74 3.44 -8.68 -4.50
CA LEU A 74 3.83 -7.93 -5.68
C LEU A 74 5.09 -8.56 -6.28
N VAL A 75 5.06 -8.80 -7.58
CA VAL A 75 6.25 -9.21 -8.33
C VAL A 75 6.63 -8.12 -9.33
N LYS A 76 7.91 -8.08 -9.68
CA LYS A 76 8.44 -7.17 -10.70
C LYS A 76 7.67 -7.33 -12.01
N GLY A 77 7.28 -6.21 -12.64
CA GLY A 77 6.49 -6.21 -13.87
C GLY A 77 4.97 -6.29 -13.65
N ALA A 78 4.48 -6.22 -12.42
CA ALA A 78 3.04 -6.26 -12.12
C ALA A 78 2.26 -5.10 -12.78
N SER A 79 2.89 -3.94 -12.94
CA SER A 79 2.30 -2.77 -13.61
C SER A 79 2.12 -2.95 -15.11
N LYS A 80 2.94 -3.80 -15.74
CA LYS A 80 2.89 -4.10 -17.19
C LYS A 80 2.13 -5.39 -17.51
N GLY A 81 1.80 -6.21 -16.48
CA GLY A 81 1.15 -7.50 -16.64
C GLY A 81 -0.35 -7.38 -16.91
N GLU A 82 -0.85 -8.17 -17.86
CA GLU A 82 -2.26 -8.46 -18.00
C GLU A 82 -2.69 -9.45 -16.90
N GLY A 83 -3.84 -9.23 -16.25
CA GLY A 83 -4.41 -10.15 -15.27
C GLY A 83 -4.02 -9.89 -13.82
N LEU A 84 -3.30 -10.79 -13.16
CA LEU A 84 -3.08 -10.79 -11.70
C LEU A 84 -2.36 -9.54 -11.16
N GLY A 85 -1.40 -8.97 -11.90
CA GLY A 85 -0.71 -7.74 -11.49
C GLY A 85 -1.64 -6.53 -11.40
N ASN A 86 -2.54 -6.36 -12.38
CA ASN A 86 -3.53 -5.28 -12.36
C ASN A 86 -4.57 -5.46 -11.26
N GLN A 87 -5.00 -6.68 -10.96
CA GLN A 87 -5.92 -6.99 -9.87
C GLN A 87 -5.28 -6.66 -8.51
N PHE A 88 -4.02 -7.01 -8.32
CA PHE A 88 -3.24 -6.66 -7.17
C PHE A 88 -3.20 -5.14 -6.92
N LEU A 89 -2.84 -4.36 -7.94
CA LEU A 89 -2.78 -2.89 -7.85
C LEU A 89 -4.17 -2.26 -7.64
N SER A 90 -5.24 -2.89 -8.16
CA SER A 90 -6.62 -2.50 -7.87
C SER A 90 -6.97 -2.69 -6.40
N ASN A 91 -6.58 -3.82 -5.79
CA ASN A 91 -6.81 -4.07 -4.37
C ASN A 91 -6.12 -3.02 -3.47
N ILE A 92 -4.89 -2.60 -3.82
CA ILE A 92 -4.22 -1.50 -3.11
C ILE A 92 -5.00 -0.18 -3.27
N ARG A 93 -5.57 0.08 -4.44
CA ARG A 93 -6.36 1.30 -4.68
C ARG A 93 -7.50 1.48 -3.69
N GLU A 94 -8.16 0.40 -3.32
CA GLU A 94 -9.28 0.40 -2.40
C GLU A 94 -8.90 0.61 -0.94
N THR A 95 -7.62 0.62 -0.60
CA THR A 95 -7.13 0.86 0.77
C THR A 95 -6.86 2.33 1.03
N ASN A 96 -6.88 2.73 2.31
CA ASN A 96 -6.54 4.09 2.75
C ASN A 96 -5.05 4.25 3.08
N ALA A 97 -4.40 3.14 3.48
CA ALA A 97 -2.99 3.10 3.85
C ALA A 97 -2.34 1.79 3.41
N ILE A 98 -1.03 1.77 3.35
CA ILE A 98 -0.22 0.61 2.98
C ILE A 98 0.62 0.17 4.19
N ILE A 99 0.61 -1.13 4.49
CA ILE A 99 1.54 -1.78 5.40
C ILE A 99 2.54 -2.56 4.55
N HIS A 100 3.75 -2.01 4.37
CA HIS A 100 4.77 -2.62 3.52
C HIS A 100 5.69 -3.50 4.34
N VAL A 101 5.57 -4.83 4.14
CA VAL A 101 6.38 -5.84 4.83
C VAL A 101 7.67 -6.09 4.06
N LEU A 102 8.79 -5.95 4.75
CA LEU A 102 10.14 -6.19 4.25
C LEU A 102 10.76 -7.37 4.98
N ARG A 103 11.41 -8.27 4.23
CA ARG A 103 12.15 -9.38 4.81
C ARG A 103 13.57 -8.94 5.16
N CYS A 104 13.88 -8.94 6.45
CA CYS A 104 15.17 -8.55 7.01
C CYS A 104 15.89 -9.71 7.71
N TYR A 105 15.50 -10.97 7.40
CA TYR A 105 16.12 -12.17 7.97
C TYR A 105 16.54 -13.14 6.87
N GLN A 106 17.58 -13.93 7.14
CA GLN A 106 18.07 -14.99 6.25
C GLN A 106 17.43 -16.34 6.66
N ASN A 107 16.94 -17.09 5.66
CA ASN A 107 16.47 -18.45 5.87
C ASN A 107 16.58 -19.22 4.53
N GLU A 108 17.43 -20.26 4.48
CA GLU A 108 17.70 -21.04 3.29
C GLU A 108 16.49 -21.87 2.84
N ASN A 109 15.57 -22.21 3.75
CA ASN A 109 14.37 -23.00 3.46
C ASN A 109 13.26 -22.14 2.83
N ILE A 110 13.39 -20.80 2.80
CA ILE A 110 12.41 -19.88 2.25
C ILE A 110 13.03 -19.16 1.05
N THR A 111 12.62 -19.55 -0.15
CA THR A 111 13.12 -18.95 -1.40
C THR A 111 12.77 -17.47 -1.47
N HIS A 112 13.77 -16.64 -1.85
CA HIS A 112 13.57 -15.23 -2.17
C HIS A 112 13.43 -15.04 -3.68
N VAL A 113 12.43 -14.26 -4.14
CA VAL A 113 12.16 -14.08 -5.59
C VAL A 113 13.31 -13.42 -6.36
N GLU A 114 14.10 -12.56 -5.69
CA GLU A 114 15.28 -11.90 -6.27
C GLU A 114 16.60 -12.65 -5.93
N GLY A 115 16.52 -13.89 -5.44
CA GLY A 115 17.67 -14.75 -5.15
C GLY A 115 18.45 -14.39 -3.87
N SER A 116 18.32 -13.20 -3.33
CA SER A 116 19.00 -12.76 -2.11
C SER A 116 18.08 -11.83 -1.29
N VAL A 117 18.31 -11.77 0.01
CA VAL A 117 17.59 -10.83 0.89
C VAL A 117 18.29 -9.48 0.86
N ASP A 118 17.58 -8.46 0.40
CA ASP A 118 18.00 -7.06 0.40
C ASP A 118 16.76 -6.17 0.58
N PRO A 119 16.46 -5.75 1.82
CA PRO A 119 15.24 -5.01 2.13
C PRO A 119 15.12 -3.66 1.42
N LEU A 120 16.24 -2.99 1.11
CA LEU A 120 16.23 -1.70 0.42
C LEU A 120 15.85 -1.89 -1.06
N ARG A 121 16.51 -2.83 -1.74
CA ARG A 121 16.17 -3.22 -3.11
C ARG A 121 14.71 -3.67 -3.22
N ASP A 122 14.25 -4.51 -2.28
CA ASP A 122 12.89 -5.05 -2.26
C ASP A 122 11.85 -3.93 -2.09
N LYS A 123 12.15 -2.95 -1.23
CA LYS A 123 11.34 -1.73 -1.08
C LYS A 123 11.27 -0.95 -2.38
N GLU A 124 12.40 -0.73 -3.04
CA GLU A 124 12.48 0.02 -4.30
C GLU A 124 11.71 -0.65 -5.43
N ILE A 125 11.74 -1.98 -5.52
CA ILE A 125 10.95 -2.75 -6.51
C ILE A 125 9.45 -2.47 -6.33
N VAL A 126 8.94 -2.54 -5.11
CA VAL A 126 7.52 -2.28 -4.83
C VAL A 126 7.18 -0.82 -5.11
N ASP A 127 7.97 0.12 -4.61
CA ASP A 127 7.74 1.56 -4.83
C ASP A 127 7.73 1.89 -6.34
N PHE A 128 8.63 1.30 -7.12
CA PHE A 128 8.70 1.49 -8.56
C PHE A 128 7.44 0.99 -9.30
N GLU A 129 6.93 -0.18 -8.94
CA GLU A 129 5.69 -0.72 -9.53
C GLU A 129 4.47 0.17 -9.23
N LEU A 130 4.38 0.71 -7.99
CA LEU A 130 3.33 1.66 -7.61
C LEU A 130 3.45 2.98 -8.41
N GLN A 131 4.68 3.49 -8.60
CA GLN A 131 4.95 4.70 -9.39
C GLN A 131 4.58 4.52 -10.86
N LEU A 132 4.93 3.38 -11.46
CA LEU A 132 4.58 3.08 -12.85
C LEU A 132 3.05 3.06 -13.05
N LYS A 133 2.31 2.50 -12.08
CA LYS A 133 0.85 2.45 -12.15
C LYS A 133 0.20 3.82 -12.00
N ASP A 134 0.75 4.65 -11.12
CA ASP A 134 0.29 6.04 -10.99
C ASP A 134 0.61 6.86 -12.22
N LEU A 135 1.79 6.66 -12.84
CA LEU A 135 2.17 7.29 -14.09
C LEU A 135 1.16 6.96 -15.20
N GLU A 136 0.82 5.67 -15.38
CA GLU A 136 -0.22 5.23 -16.33
C GLU A 136 -1.56 5.93 -16.07
N SER A 137 -1.95 6.06 -14.82
CA SER A 137 -3.21 6.69 -14.42
C SER A 137 -3.24 8.19 -14.74
N LEU A 138 -2.14 8.87 -14.47
CA LEU A 138 -1.98 10.30 -14.77
C LEU A 138 -1.89 10.57 -16.28
N GLU A 139 -1.21 9.71 -17.04
CA GLU A 139 -1.14 9.84 -18.49
C GLU A 139 -2.54 9.67 -19.13
N LYS A 140 -3.32 8.67 -18.68
CA LYS A 140 -4.73 8.50 -19.09
C LYS A 140 -5.60 9.72 -18.70
N ARG A 141 -5.35 10.31 -17.51
CA ARG A 141 -6.06 11.53 -17.09
C ARG A 141 -5.70 12.71 -17.98
N LYS A 142 -4.41 12.89 -18.27
CA LYS A 142 -3.90 13.94 -19.18
C LYS A 142 -4.55 13.85 -20.56
N GLU A 143 -4.66 12.65 -21.13
CA GLU A 143 -5.34 12.47 -22.43
C GLU A 143 -6.80 12.91 -22.41
N LYS A 144 -7.53 12.62 -21.32
CA LYS A 144 -8.92 13.08 -21.16
C LYS A 144 -8.98 14.61 -21.06
N ILE A 145 -8.10 15.23 -20.30
CA ILE A 145 -8.02 16.69 -20.16
C ILE A 145 -7.75 17.35 -21.51
N ILE A 146 -6.83 16.82 -22.32
CA ILE A 146 -6.52 17.33 -23.65
C ILE A 146 -7.76 17.31 -24.55
N LYS A 147 -8.59 16.27 -24.50
CA LYS A 147 -9.83 16.20 -25.25
C LYS A 147 -10.81 17.31 -24.85
N HIS A 148 -10.94 17.60 -23.54
CA HIS A 148 -11.78 18.70 -23.05
C HIS A 148 -11.25 20.06 -23.45
N LEU A 149 -9.94 20.28 -23.40
CA LEU A 149 -9.31 21.54 -23.83
C LEU A 149 -9.56 21.83 -25.32
N LYS A 150 -9.57 20.81 -26.18
CA LYS A 150 -9.84 20.96 -27.63
C LYS A 150 -11.25 21.43 -27.94
N ILE A 151 -12.23 21.17 -27.08
CA ILE A 151 -13.64 21.59 -27.24
C ILE A 151 -13.96 22.88 -26.45
N GLY A 152 -12.94 23.62 -25.98
CA GLY A 152 -13.10 24.92 -25.35
C GLY A 152 -13.20 24.92 -23.82
N GLY A 153 -12.95 23.80 -23.16
CA GLY A 153 -12.97 23.65 -21.69
C GLY A 153 -11.78 24.32 -21.00
N ASN A 154 -11.73 25.66 -20.97
CA ASN A 154 -10.62 26.43 -20.39
C ASN A 154 -10.40 26.18 -18.88
N GLU A 155 -11.41 25.70 -18.17
CA GLU A 155 -11.34 25.32 -16.75
C GLU A 155 -10.34 24.18 -16.51
N TYR A 156 -10.05 23.36 -17.51
CA TYR A 156 -9.10 22.24 -17.42
C TYR A 156 -7.62 22.66 -17.54
N LYS A 157 -7.33 23.93 -17.87
CA LYS A 157 -5.92 24.37 -18.03
C LYS A 157 -5.11 24.23 -16.76
N LYS A 158 -5.67 24.57 -15.58
CA LYS A 158 -4.98 24.44 -14.29
C LYS A 158 -4.71 22.98 -13.97
N GLU A 159 -5.70 22.12 -14.16
CA GLU A 159 -5.55 20.69 -13.94
C GLU A 159 -4.49 20.09 -14.88
N PHE A 160 -4.46 20.51 -16.14
CA PHE A 160 -3.47 20.06 -17.13
C PHE A 160 -2.04 20.31 -16.66
N VAL A 161 -1.73 21.55 -16.28
CA VAL A 161 -0.40 21.93 -15.80
C VAL A 161 -0.02 21.15 -14.55
N PHE A 162 -0.96 21.00 -13.62
CA PHE A 162 -0.73 20.25 -12.40
C PHE A 162 -0.45 18.77 -12.64
N VAL A 163 -1.24 18.12 -13.50
CA VAL A 163 -1.04 16.72 -13.88
C VAL A 163 0.31 16.52 -14.60
N GLU A 164 0.73 17.47 -15.45
CA GLU A 164 2.06 17.41 -16.09
C GLU A 164 3.19 17.45 -15.07
N GLN A 165 3.11 18.33 -14.07
CA GLN A 165 4.11 18.40 -13.01
C GLN A 165 4.23 17.09 -12.24
N LEU A 166 3.10 16.42 -11.95
CA LEU A 166 3.10 15.11 -11.27
C LEU A 166 3.72 14.01 -12.15
N ILE A 167 3.42 14.00 -13.44
CA ILE A 167 4.01 13.06 -14.42
C ILE A 167 5.53 13.25 -14.47
N GLU A 168 6.01 14.49 -14.55
CA GLU A 168 7.45 14.78 -14.58
C GLU A 168 8.13 14.34 -13.28
N HIS A 169 7.48 14.55 -12.13
CA HIS A 169 7.99 14.12 -10.83
C HIS A 169 8.16 12.59 -10.77
N LEU A 170 7.14 11.84 -11.18
CA LEU A 170 7.21 10.37 -11.25
C LEU A 170 8.26 9.88 -12.26
N LYS A 171 8.42 10.53 -13.42
CA LYS A 171 9.44 10.19 -14.42
C LYS A 171 10.88 10.38 -13.93
N LYS A 172 11.09 11.20 -12.90
CA LYS A 172 12.36 11.33 -12.18
C LYS A 172 12.58 10.23 -11.13
N GLY A 173 11.67 9.27 -11.01
CA GLY A 173 11.73 8.20 -10.00
C GLY A 173 11.34 8.67 -8.59
N LEU A 174 10.69 9.83 -8.45
CA LEU A 174 10.30 10.39 -7.16
C LEU A 174 8.85 10.04 -6.84
N SER A 175 8.61 9.58 -5.61
CA SER A 175 7.26 9.29 -5.12
C SER A 175 6.44 10.56 -4.93
N LEU A 176 5.13 10.52 -5.25
CA LEU A 176 4.23 11.65 -5.04
C LEU A 176 4.02 12.00 -3.55
N ARG A 177 4.38 11.12 -2.61
CA ARG A 177 4.40 11.45 -1.15
C ARG A 177 5.29 12.64 -0.82
N ASN A 178 6.33 12.85 -1.63
CA ASN A 178 7.29 13.94 -1.45
C ASN A 178 6.94 15.20 -2.28
N PHE A 179 5.84 15.16 -3.03
CA PHE A 179 5.38 16.28 -3.81
C PHE A 179 4.50 17.18 -2.93
N ASN A 180 4.75 18.49 -2.95
CA ASN A 180 3.93 19.44 -2.19
C ASN A 180 2.59 19.66 -2.91
N ILE A 181 1.50 19.20 -2.29
CA ILE A 181 0.14 19.26 -2.84
C ILE A 181 -0.72 20.04 -1.86
N ASP A 182 -1.34 21.11 -2.34
CA ASP A 182 -2.33 21.84 -1.55
C ASP A 182 -3.64 21.07 -1.43
N SER A 183 -4.39 21.33 -0.36
CA SER A 183 -5.63 20.60 -0.06
C SER A 183 -6.71 20.75 -1.13
N GLU A 184 -6.80 21.91 -1.79
CA GLU A 184 -7.78 22.18 -2.83
C GLU A 184 -7.50 21.33 -4.07
N SER A 185 -6.25 21.34 -4.55
CA SER A 185 -5.80 20.53 -5.69
C SER A 185 -5.93 19.05 -5.41
N TYR A 186 -5.64 18.59 -4.18
CA TYR A 186 -5.82 17.20 -3.78
C TYR A 186 -7.29 16.78 -3.90
N GLU A 187 -8.20 17.46 -3.22
CA GLU A 187 -9.62 17.10 -3.21
C GLU A 187 -10.23 17.14 -4.60
N LYS A 188 -9.88 18.15 -5.39
CA LYS A 188 -10.47 18.38 -6.70
C LYS A 188 -9.94 17.47 -7.80
N TYR A 189 -8.62 17.23 -7.86
CA TYR A 189 -7.96 16.58 -8.99
C TYR A 189 -7.43 15.17 -8.68
N LEU A 190 -6.95 14.91 -7.46
CA LEU A 190 -6.24 13.67 -7.15
C LEU A 190 -7.07 12.64 -6.41
N LYS A 191 -7.94 13.06 -5.51
CA LYS A 191 -8.79 12.16 -4.73
C LYS A 191 -9.59 11.18 -5.61
N PRO A 192 -10.18 11.60 -6.76
CA PRO A 192 -10.87 10.67 -7.66
C PRO A 192 -9.95 9.66 -8.34
N LEU A 193 -8.65 9.94 -8.43
CA LEU A 193 -7.68 9.06 -9.08
C LEU A 193 -7.17 7.96 -8.16
N SER A 194 -7.31 8.12 -6.85
CA SER A 194 -6.86 7.15 -5.83
C SER A 194 -5.43 6.67 -6.08
N LEU A 195 -4.50 7.62 -6.27
CA LEU A 195 -3.10 7.33 -6.59
C LEU A 195 -2.44 6.53 -5.46
N LEU A 196 -1.66 5.52 -5.84
CA LEU A 196 -1.08 4.56 -4.92
C LEU A 196 0.08 5.17 -4.11
N THR A 197 0.90 5.98 -4.77
CA THR A 197 2.08 6.61 -4.14
C THR A 197 1.73 7.82 -3.27
N LEU A 198 0.47 8.26 -3.23
CA LEU A 198 -0.02 9.27 -2.27
C LEU A 198 -0.45 8.65 -0.94
N LYS A 199 -0.73 7.34 -0.91
CA LYS A 199 -1.16 6.68 0.31
C LYS A 199 -0.06 6.69 1.37
N PRO A 200 -0.39 6.90 2.66
CA PRO A 200 0.57 6.73 3.75
C PRO A 200 1.07 5.29 3.81
N VAL A 201 2.35 5.11 4.15
CA VAL A 201 3.00 3.80 4.24
C VAL A 201 3.60 3.61 5.62
N LEU A 202 3.30 2.46 6.22
CA LEU A 202 3.97 1.92 7.39
C LEU A 202 4.89 0.79 6.92
N TYR A 203 6.20 0.91 7.16
CA TYR A 203 7.16 -0.16 6.90
C TYR A 203 7.24 -1.09 8.09
N VAL A 204 7.13 -2.41 7.83
CA VAL A 204 7.26 -3.48 8.83
C VAL A 204 8.45 -4.34 8.44
N CYS A 205 9.54 -4.24 9.18
CA CYS A 205 10.73 -5.07 8.99
C CYS A 205 10.54 -6.40 9.72
N ASN A 206 10.42 -7.50 8.96
CA ASN A 206 10.36 -8.84 9.50
C ASN A 206 11.80 -9.31 9.76
N ILE A 207 12.20 -9.40 11.03
CA ILE A 207 13.55 -9.71 11.49
C ILE A 207 13.61 -11.08 12.18
N ASP A 208 14.82 -11.64 12.33
CA ASP A 208 15.04 -12.84 13.14
C ASP A 208 14.83 -12.51 14.63
N GLU A 209 14.21 -13.43 15.37
CA GLU A 209 13.98 -13.31 16.82
C GLU A 209 15.28 -13.04 17.61
N LYS A 210 16.39 -13.61 17.15
CA LYS A 210 17.72 -13.40 17.77
C LYS A 210 18.20 -11.95 17.70
N LEU A 211 17.71 -11.16 16.75
CA LEU A 211 18.08 -9.76 16.59
C LEU A 211 17.32 -8.83 17.53
N ILE A 212 16.17 -9.25 18.05
CA ILE A 212 15.36 -8.47 19.00
C ILE A 212 16.11 -8.28 20.31
N ASN A 213 16.89 -9.28 20.75
CA ASN A 213 17.60 -9.28 22.01
C ASN A 213 18.98 -8.58 21.96
N ASN A 214 19.44 -8.12 20.77
CA ASN A 214 20.75 -7.49 20.58
C ASN A 214 20.70 -5.96 20.47
N ASN A 215 19.57 -5.31 20.70
CA ASN A 215 19.41 -3.86 20.57
C ASN A 215 19.86 -3.06 21.83
N ASP A 216 20.67 -3.65 22.71
CA ASP A 216 21.31 -2.97 23.87
C ASP A 216 22.80 -2.65 23.60
N GLN A 217 23.21 -2.42 22.33
CA GLN A 217 24.54 -1.88 22.01
C GLN A 217 24.47 -0.67 21.10
#